data_17e6f1d6c599c61e07afdd1d6633bce1
#
_entry.id   17e6f1d6c599c61e07afdd1d6633bce1
#
_cell.length_a   1.000
_cell.length_b   1.000
_cell.length_c   1.000
_cell.angle_alpha   90.00
_cell.angle_beta   90.00
_cell.angle_gamma   90.00
#
_symmetry.space_group_name_H-M   'P 1'
#
loop_
_entity.id
_entity.type
_entity.pdbx_description
1 polymer ?
#
loop_
_entity_poly.entity_id
_entity_poly.type
_entity_poly.pdbx_seq_one_letter_code
_entity_poly.pdbx_strand_id
1 'polypeptide(L)' 'MISAQLIRQALDKFLKAETVKSARIQVRTSDGVYHDVKNMKLLENRIFGSRESHRIIIEVVPERAPMGRVIKDHGGIIL' A
#
# COMPACT_ATOMS: atom_id res chain seq x y z
N MET A 1 -12.99 2.67 4.50
CA MET A 1 -12.34 2.42 3.19
C MET A 1 -11.19 3.38 3.00
N ILE A 2 -10.07 2.91 2.51
CA ILE A 2 -8.88 3.73 2.31
C ILE A 2 -8.83 4.19 0.86
N SER A 3 -8.69 5.50 0.65
CA SER A 3 -8.51 6.07 -0.68
C SER A 3 -7.03 6.15 -1.05
N ALA A 4 -6.75 6.20 -2.36
CA ALA A 4 -5.40 6.40 -2.86
C ALA A 4 -4.80 7.72 -2.37
N GLN A 5 -5.61 8.75 -2.23
CA GLN A 5 -5.16 10.05 -1.73
C GLN A 5 -4.68 9.96 -0.28
N LEU A 6 -5.37 9.20 0.56
CA LEU A 6 -4.97 8.99 1.94
C LEU A 6 -3.62 8.28 2.03
N ILE A 7 -3.41 7.25 1.20
CA ILE A 7 -2.14 6.54 1.13
C ILE A 7 -1.02 7.48 0.68
N ARG A 8 -1.28 8.32 -0.31
CA ARG A 8 -0.31 9.30 -0.77
C ARG A 8 0.12 10.24 0.35
N GLN A 9 -0.83 10.75 1.12
CA GLN A 9 -0.54 11.64 2.24
C GLN A 9 0.35 10.97 3.29
N ALA A 10 0.07 9.70 3.59
CA ALA A 10 0.88 8.94 4.54
C ALA A 10 2.30 8.71 4.01
N LEU A 11 2.42 8.32 2.75
CA LEU A 11 3.72 8.14 2.11
C LEU A 11 4.53 9.42 2.11
N ASP A 12 3.90 10.57 1.83
CA ASP A 12 4.58 11.86 1.85
C ASP A 12 5.19 12.17 3.23
N LYS A 13 4.50 11.80 4.29
CA LYS A 13 5.03 11.97 5.65
C LYS A 13 6.25 11.09 5.92
N PHE A 14 6.19 9.82 5.51
CA PHE A 14 7.29 8.90 5.70
C PHE A 14 8.50 9.27 4.83
N LEU A 15 8.27 9.73 3.60
CA LEU A 15 9.32 10.00 2.63
C LEU A 15 10.05 11.32 2.85
N LYS A 16 9.72 12.06 3.90
CA LYS A 16 10.49 13.24 4.29
C LYS A 16 11.94 12.90 4.65
N ALA A 17 12.17 11.72 5.21
CA ALA A 17 13.51 11.25 5.49
C ALA A 17 14.14 10.67 4.23
N GLU A 18 15.33 11.13 3.88
CA GLU A 18 16.03 10.70 2.66
C GLU A 18 16.28 9.20 2.65
N THR A 19 16.57 8.62 3.80
CA THR A 19 16.85 7.19 3.95
C THR A 19 15.65 6.30 3.69
N VAL A 20 14.44 6.86 3.63
CA VAL A 20 13.20 6.10 3.45
C VAL A 20 12.79 6.03 1.96
N LYS A 21 13.38 6.85 1.10
CA LYS A 21 12.97 6.93 -0.32
C LYS A 21 13.12 5.62 -1.08
N SER A 22 14.07 4.78 -0.69
CA SER A 22 14.29 3.47 -1.30
C SER A 22 13.64 2.33 -0.51
N ALA A 23 12.76 2.65 0.43
CA ALA A 23 12.11 1.64 1.25
C ALA A 23 11.27 0.68 0.42
N ARG A 24 11.36 -0.60 0.78
CA ARG A 24 10.55 -1.65 0.17
C ARG A 24 9.12 -1.55 0.68
N ILE A 25 8.16 -1.66 -0.23
CA ILE A 25 6.75 -1.68 0.14
C ILE A 25 6.30 -3.12 0.33
N GLN A 26 5.68 -3.39 1.47
CA GLN A 26 5.14 -4.70 1.82
C GLN A 26 3.70 -4.56 2.28
N VAL A 27 2.93 -5.62 2.15
CA VAL A 27 1.58 -5.73 2.66
C VAL A 27 1.56 -6.78 3.76
N ARG A 28 1.01 -6.42 4.91
CA ARG A 28 0.77 -7.37 5.99
C ARG A 28 -0.70 -7.81 5.95
N THR A 29 -0.93 -9.10 5.86
CA THR A 29 -2.28 -9.68 5.91
C THR A 29 -2.76 -9.83 7.35
N SER A 30 -4.04 -10.09 7.52
CA SER A 30 -4.66 -10.18 8.86
C SER A 30 -4.09 -11.31 9.73
N ASP A 31 -3.49 -12.31 9.12
CA ASP A 31 -2.81 -13.40 9.83
C ASP A 31 -1.37 -13.04 10.25
N GLY A 32 -0.95 -11.81 10.01
CA GLY A 32 0.38 -11.33 10.40
C GLY A 32 1.49 -11.66 9.42
N VAL A 33 1.16 -12.19 8.25
CA VAL A 33 2.16 -12.53 7.24
C VAL A 33 2.46 -11.31 6.38
N TYR A 34 3.74 -11.06 6.11
CA TYR A 34 4.20 -9.97 5.26
C TYR A 34 4.47 -10.49 3.85
N HIS A 35 4.08 -9.71 2.86
CA HIS A 35 4.30 -10.02 1.45
C HIS A 35 4.89 -8.82 0.74
N ASP A 36 5.86 -9.07 -0.12
CA ASP A 36 6.40 -8.02 -0.99
C ASP A 36 5.38 -7.65 -2.06
N VAL A 37 5.33 -6.38 -2.42
CA VAL A 37 4.53 -5.90 -3.55
C VAL A 37 5.32 -6.15 -4.84
N LYS A 38 4.71 -6.84 -5.78
CA LYS A 38 5.33 -7.07 -7.09
C LYS A 38 4.83 -6.12 -8.16
N ASN A 39 3.62 -5.57 -8.00
CA ASN A 39 3.04 -4.72 -9.03
C ASN A 39 1.89 -3.90 -8.46
N MET A 40 1.61 -2.76 -9.11
CA MET A 40 0.40 -1.98 -8.89
C MET A 40 -0.28 -1.75 -10.23
N LYS A 41 -1.60 -1.89 -10.25
CA LYS A 41 -2.41 -1.69 -11.44
C LYS A 41 -3.55 -0.71 -11.16
N LEU A 42 -3.84 0.11 -12.13
CA LEU A 42 -5.06 0.92 -12.13
C LEU A 42 -6.10 0.20 -12.97
N LEU A 43 -7.21 -0.17 -12.34
CA LEU A 43 -8.37 -0.73 -13.03
C LEU A 43 -9.40 0.36 -13.24
N GLU A 44 -9.81 0.52 -14.50
CA GLU A 44 -10.88 1.39 -14.88
C GLU A 44 -12.13 0.56 -15.14
N ASN A 45 -13.19 0.82 -14.38
CA ASN A 45 -14.44 0.11 -14.57
C ASN A 45 -15.35 0.91 -15.51
N ARG A 46 -15.38 0.53 -16.78
CA ARG A 46 -16.16 1.23 -17.79
C ARG A 46 -17.65 0.87 -17.76
N ILE A 47 -18.03 -0.19 -17.07
CA ILE A 47 -19.39 -0.71 -17.10
C ILE A 47 -20.38 0.26 -16.46
N PHE A 48 -19.96 1.00 -15.42
CA PHE A 48 -20.83 1.90 -14.69
C PHE A 48 -20.59 3.38 -14.95
N GLY A 49 -19.58 3.74 -15.72
CA GLY A 49 -19.31 5.14 -16.11
C GLY A 49 -19.03 6.08 -14.94
N SER A 50 -18.85 5.57 -13.74
CA SER A 50 -18.60 6.35 -12.54
C SER A 50 -17.11 6.46 -12.23
N ARG A 51 -16.65 7.65 -11.84
CA ARG A 51 -15.28 7.84 -11.37
C ARG A 51 -14.97 7.03 -10.13
N GLU A 52 -15.98 6.73 -9.32
CA GLU A 52 -15.83 5.94 -8.10
C GLU A 52 -15.53 4.47 -8.38
N SER A 53 -15.69 4.03 -9.62
CA SER A 53 -15.42 2.66 -10.00
C SER A 53 -13.94 2.40 -10.31
N HIS A 54 -13.10 3.40 -10.33
CA HIS A 54 -11.66 3.21 -10.51
C HIS A 54 -11.06 2.55 -9.26
N ARG A 55 -10.18 1.59 -9.48
CA ARG A 55 -9.55 0.86 -8.39
C ARG A 55 -8.05 0.75 -8.62
N ILE A 56 -7.30 0.93 -7.55
CA ILE A 56 -5.87 0.61 -7.55
C ILE A 56 -5.71 -0.75 -6.90
N ILE A 57 -5.12 -1.68 -7.65
CA ILE A 57 -4.89 -3.04 -7.20
C ILE A 57 -3.41 -3.21 -6.89
N ILE A 58 -3.11 -3.67 -5.69
CA ILE A 58 -1.76 -4.01 -5.27
C ILE A 58 -1.62 -5.52 -5.35
N GLU A 59 -0.76 -5.98 -6.25
CA GLU A 59 -0.45 -7.40 -6.38
C GLU A 59 0.77 -7.73 -5.54
N VAL A 60 0.68 -8.80 -4.77
CA VAL A 60 1.74 -9.20 -3.86
C VAL A 60 2.36 -10.53 -4.28
N VAL A 61 3.61 -10.71 -3.90
CA VAL A 61 4.31 -11.99 -4.04
C VAL A 61 3.70 -12.96 -3.02
N PRO A 62 3.27 -14.17 -3.43
CA PRO A 62 2.59 -15.09 -2.51
C PRO A 62 3.48 -15.60 -1.38
N GLU A 63 4.81 -15.65 -1.59
CA GLU A 63 5.74 -16.11 -0.58
C GLU A 63 5.83 -15.10 0.57
N ARG A 64 6.09 -15.63 1.78
CA ARG A 64 6.30 -14.82 2.97
C ARG A 64 7.58 -13.99 2.83
N ALA A 65 7.46 -12.69 3.09
CA ALA A 65 8.62 -11.80 3.17
C ALA A 65 9.14 -11.72 4.61
N PRO A 66 10.42 -11.31 4.80
CA PRO A 66 10.96 -11.10 6.14
C PRO A 66 10.17 -10.01 6.89
N MET A 67 9.90 -10.28 8.17
CA MET A 67 9.26 -9.33 9.06
C MET A 67 10.30 -8.31 9.56
N GLY A 68 9.91 -7.04 9.56
CA GLY A 68 10.69 -5.99 10.16
C GLY A 68 10.12 -5.55 11.51
N ARG A 69 10.78 -4.61 12.15
CA ARG A 69 10.28 -3.95 13.35
C ARG A 69 9.66 -2.63 12.96
N VAL A 70 8.49 -2.32 13.52
CA VAL A 70 7.85 -1.02 13.31
C VAL A 70 8.70 0.05 14.01
N ILE A 71 9.21 1.00 13.24
CA ILE A 71 9.98 2.13 13.77
C ILE A 71 9.05 3.34 13.90
N LYS A 72 8.14 3.53 12.94
CA LYS A 72 7.24 4.66 12.89
C LYS A 72 5.91 4.22 12.32
N ASP A 73 4.83 4.51 13.03
CA ASP A 73 3.49 4.12 12.63
C ASP A 73 2.65 5.35 12.32
N HIS A 74 1.95 5.34 11.19
CA HIS A 74 0.95 6.33 10.85
C HIS A 74 -0.42 5.77 11.21
N GLY A 75 -0.82 5.94 12.45
CA GLY A 75 -1.92 5.25 13.12
C GLY A 75 -3.31 5.35 12.51
N GLY A 76 -3.48 5.88 11.33
CA GLY A 76 -4.79 5.97 10.68
C GLY A 76 -4.94 5.11 9.44
N ILE A 77 -3.92 4.33 9.06
CA ILE A 77 -3.94 3.55 7.81
C ILE A 77 -3.89 2.07 8.11
N ILE A 78 -5.06 1.48 8.12
CA ILE A 78 -5.25 0.04 8.24
C ILE A 78 -5.92 -0.42 6.94
N LEU A 79 -5.22 -1.24 6.21
CA LEU A 79 -5.73 -1.80 4.96
C LEU A 79 -6.62 -3.01 5.23
#